data_cf3b1f20064ad0b6b9b742c0999a641c
#
_entry.id   cf3b1f20064ad0b6b9b742c0999a641c
#
_cell.length_a   1.000
_cell.length_b   1.000
_cell.length_c   1.000
_cell.angle_alpha   90.00
_cell.angle_beta   90.00
_cell.angle_gamma   90.00
#
_symmetry.space_group_name_H-M   'P 1'
#
loop_
_entity.id
_entity.type
_entity.pdbx_description
1 polymer ?
#
loop_
_entity_poly.entity_id
_entity_poly.type
_entity_poly.pdbx_seq_one_letter_code
_entity_poly.pdbx_strand_id
1 'polypeptide(L)'
;MTMLIKREDLEIVRGELGIFDRAADSGNIARCYFCPTCSNRIYHENPENPEVVRLKPGTLDDTSIIQPELQVWMKSAQGWLKQIHDLPCHETQPDMSELSKDN
;
A
#
# COMPACT_ATOMS: atom_id res chain seq x y z
N MET A 1 2.72 1.21 -1.62
CA MET A 1 3.38 2.08 -0.62
C MET A 1 3.48 1.34 0.71
N THR A 2 4.57 1.53 1.41
CA THR A 2 4.87 0.80 2.65
C THR A 2 5.61 1.71 3.61
N MET A 3 5.26 1.62 4.89
CA MET A 3 5.94 2.34 5.97
C MET A 3 6.48 1.32 6.97
N LEU A 4 7.79 1.35 7.22
CA LEU A 4 8.41 0.48 8.21
C LEU A 4 8.18 1.03 9.61
N ILE A 5 7.63 0.22 10.50
CA ILE A 5 7.44 0.57 11.90
C ILE A 5 7.83 -0.61 12.78
N LYS A 6 8.09 -0.33 14.05
CA LYS A 6 8.32 -1.39 15.04
C LYS A 6 6.98 -2.05 15.36
N ARG A 7 6.98 -3.39 15.46
CA ARG A 7 5.75 -4.11 15.81
C ARG A 7 5.18 -3.66 17.16
N GLU A 8 6.03 -3.32 18.10
CA GLU A 8 5.62 -2.86 19.42
C GLU A 8 4.82 -1.54 19.38
N ASP A 9 4.99 -0.76 18.31
CA ASP A 9 4.28 0.50 18.12
C ASP A 9 2.92 0.32 17.44
N LEU A 10 2.55 -0.91 17.08
CA LEU A 10 1.28 -1.23 16.43
C LEU A 10 0.36 -1.95 17.40
N GLU A 11 -0.83 -1.41 17.63
CA GLU A 11 -1.83 -1.99 18.51
C GLU A 11 -3.13 -2.21 17.74
N ILE A 12 -3.69 -3.42 17.85
CA ILE A 12 -5.00 -3.73 17.28
C ILE A 12 -6.05 -3.47 18.35
N VAL A 13 -6.78 -2.36 18.22
CA VAL A 13 -7.72 -1.92 19.25
C VAL A 13 -9.11 -2.52 19.08
N ARG A 14 -9.44 -3.06 17.93
CA ARG A 14 -10.76 -3.64 17.65
C ARG A 14 -10.68 -4.67 16.54
N GLY A 15 -11.40 -5.78 16.71
CA GLY A 15 -11.60 -6.80 15.69
C GLY A 15 -10.41 -7.73 15.51
N GLU A 16 -10.58 -8.66 14.59
CA GLU A 16 -9.55 -9.61 14.21
C GLU A 16 -9.22 -9.41 12.74
N LEU A 17 -7.93 -9.49 12.40
CA LEU A 17 -7.47 -9.41 11.02
C LEU A 17 -7.39 -10.80 10.40
N GLY A 18 -7.69 -10.87 9.10
CA GLY A 18 -7.40 -12.07 8.30
C GLY A 18 -5.91 -12.15 8.02
N ILE A 19 -5.42 -13.36 7.76
CA ILE A 19 -4.01 -13.63 7.51
C ILE A 19 -3.86 -14.38 6.19
N PHE A 20 -2.93 -13.94 5.36
CA PHE A 20 -2.57 -14.61 4.11
C PHE A 20 -1.05 -14.61 3.96
N ASP A 21 -0.47 -15.80 3.76
CA ASP A 21 0.96 -15.96 3.56
C ASP A 21 1.26 -16.07 2.06
N ARG A 22 2.29 -15.35 1.61
CA ARG A 22 2.75 -15.36 0.23
C ARG A 22 4.27 -15.55 0.21
N ALA A 23 4.75 -16.40 -0.70
CA ALA A 23 6.18 -16.54 -0.94
C ALA A 23 6.69 -15.35 -1.74
N ALA A 24 7.72 -14.68 -1.24
CA ALA A 24 8.41 -13.61 -1.95
C ALA A 24 9.51 -14.16 -2.86
N ASP A 25 9.96 -13.36 -3.82
CA ASP A 25 11.04 -13.73 -4.72
C ASP A 25 12.33 -14.08 -3.99
N SER A 26 12.54 -13.47 -2.81
CA SER A 26 13.70 -13.72 -1.96
C SER A 26 13.68 -15.08 -1.27
N GLY A 27 12.57 -15.82 -1.35
CA GLY A 27 12.35 -17.06 -0.63
C GLY A 27 11.76 -16.87 0.77
N ASN A 28 11.66 -15.63 1.25
CA ASN A 28 10.99 -15.32 2.50
C ASN A 28 9.48 -15.35 2.34
N ILE A 29 8.78 -15.53 3.47
CA ILE A 29 7.32 -15.45 3.48
C ILE A 29 6.90 -14.04 3.86
N ALA A 30 6.02 -13.45 3.06
CA ALA A 30 5.35 -12.21 3.39
C ALA A 30 3.98 -12.55 3.96
N ARG A 31 3.80 -12.30 5.25
CA ARG A 31 2.53 -12.55 5.94
C ARG A 31 1.71 -11.28 5.92
N CYS A 32 0.59 -11.32 5.21
CA CYS A 32 -0.28 -10.18 5.01
C CYS A 32 -1.45 -10.23 5.98
N TYR A 33 -1.69 -9.11 6.66
CA TYR A 33 -2.82 -8.93 7.57
C TYR A 33 -3.82 -7.99 6.90
N PHE A 34 -5.07 -8.41 6.81
CA PHE A 34 -6.09 -7.66 6.07
C PHE A 34 -7.41 -7.61 6.86
N CYS A 35 -8.25 -6.65 6.50
CA CYS A 35 -9.59 -6.56 7.06
C CYS A 35 -10.47 -7.65 6.43
N PRO A 36 -11.06 -8.56 7.22
CA PRO A 36 -11.88 -9.65 6.66
C PRO A 36 -13.21 -9.17 6.07
N THR A 37 -13.63 -7.95 6.39
CA THR A 37 -14.86 -7.38 5.86
C THR A 37 -14.68 -6.77 4.47
N CYS A 38 -13.63 -5.98 4.27
CA CYS A 38 -13.41 -5.27 3.00
C CYS A 38 -12.17 -5.74 2.24
N SER A 39 -11.39 -6.68 2.81
CA SER A 39 -10.17 -7.24 2.25
C SER A 39 -9.01 -6.25 2.11
N ASN A 40 -9.13 -5.06 2.68
CA ASN A 40 -8.08 -4.07 2.63
C ASN A 40 -6.88 -4.52 3.45
N ARG A 41 -5.68 -4.45 2.87
CA ARG A 41 -4.45 -4.82 3.56
C ARG A 41 -4.05 -3.73 4.54
N ILE A 42 -3.75 -4.13 5.77
CA ILE A 42 -3.38 -3.21 6.84
C ILE A 42 -1.85 -3.18 7.01
N TYR A 43 -1.25 -4.35 7.19
CA TYR A 43 0.20 -4.44 7.28
C TYR A 43 0.67 -5.84 6.89
N HIS A 44 1.98 -5.97 6.63
CA HIS A 44 2.61 -7.28 6.50
C HIS A 44 3.87 -7.40 7.36
N GLU A 45 4.26 -8.65 7.58
CA GLU A 45 5.48 -8.95 8.32
C GLU A 45 6.21 -10.11 7.67
N ASN A 46 7.51 -10.21 7.98
CA ASN A 46 8.28 -11.43 7.75
C ASN A 46 8.24 -12.21 9.06
N PRO A 47 7.64 -13.43 9.09
CA PRO A 47 7.57 -14.22 10.34
C PRO A 47 8.93 -14.54 10.97
N GLU A 48 10.00 -14.51 10.17
CA GLU A 48 11.36 -14.73 10.68
C GLU A 48 11.94 -13.47 11.32
N ASN A 49 11.34 -12.30 11.07
CA ASN A 49 11.76 -11.04 11.68
C ASN A 49 10.52 -10.22 12.06
N PRO A 50 9.78 -10.64 13.10
CA PRO A 50 8.50 -10.04 13.44
C PRO A 50 8.61 -8.69 14.16
N GLU A 51 9.83 -8.26 14.50
CA GLU A 51 10.04 -7.02 15.25
C GLU A 51 9.70 -5.76 14.45
N VAL A 52 9.79 -5.86 13.12
CA VAL A 52 9.50 -4.76 12.19
C VAL A 52 8.37 -5.18 11.29
N VAL A 53 7.37 -4.31 11.15
CA VAL A 53 6.24 -4.57 10.25
C VAL A 53 6.17 -3.49 9.19
N ARG A 54 5.51 -3.82 8.10
CA ARG A 54 5.31 -2.93 6.95
C ARG A 54 3.85 -2.52 6.92
N LEU A 55 3.59 -1.34 7.46
CA LEU A 55 2.26 -0.75 7.49
C LEU A 55 1.90 -0.22 6.11
N LYS A 56 0.63 -0.37 5.72
CA LYS A 56 0.09 0.26 4.53
C LYS A 56 -0.39 1.67 4.89
N PRO A 57 0.39 2.71 4.59
CA PRO A 57 0.10 4.04 5.13
C PRO A 57 -1.16 4.69 4.56
N GLY A 58 -1.68 4.19 3.44
CA GLY A 58 -2.96 4.65 2.91
C GLY A 58 -4.14 4.39 3.82
N THR A 59 -3.97 3.53 4.84
CA THR A 59 -5.00 3.23 5.84
C THR A 59 -4.96 4.15 7.05
N LEU A 60 -4.01 5.08 7.12
CA LEU A 60 -3.92 6.05 8.21
C LEU A 60 -5.08 7.03 8.17
N ASP A 61 -5.53 7.48 9.35
CA ASP A 61 -6.56 8.50 9.44
C ASP A 61 -6.09 9.83 8.85
N ASP A 62 -4.83 10.18 9.10
CA ASP A 62 -4.20 11.37 8.53
C ASP A 62 -3.09 10.94 7.58
N THR A 63 -3.39 10.90 6.28
CA THR A 63 -2.42 10.51 5.26
C THR A 63 -1.49 11.66 4.87
N SER A 64 -1.75 12.87 5.33
CA SER A 64 -0.90 14.03 4.99
C SER A 64 0.50 13.93 5.59
N ILE A 65 0.69 13.08 6.60
CA ILE A 65 2.01 12.86 7.20
C ILE A 65 2.91 11.96 6.36
N ILE A 66 2.36 11.33 5.32
CA ILE A 66 3.12 10.40 4.48
C ILE A 66 4.08 11.20 3.59
N GLN A 67 5.37 10.82 3.65
CA GLN A 67 6.40 11.41 2.80
C GLN A 67 7.27 10.28 2.26
N PRO A 68 7.06 9.87 1.00
CA PRO A 68 7.88 8.83 0.39
C PRO A 68 9.35 9.24 0.33
N GLU A 69 10.23 8.30 0.68
CA GLU A 69 11.67 8.54 0.73
C GLU A 69 12.47 7.67 -0.23
N LEU A 70 11.86 6.56 -0.70
CA LEU A 70 12.58 5.57 -1.48
C LEU A 70 11.65 4.86 -2.46
N GLN A 71 12.15 4.63 -3.66
CA GLN A 71 11.46 3.81 -4.66
C GLN A 71 12.26 2.53 -4.88
N VAL A 72 11.58 1.39 -4.78
CA VAL A 72 12.20 0.09 -5.00
C VAL A 72 11.45 -0.66 -6.10
N TRP A 73 12.08 -1.72 -6.63
CA TRP A 73 11.52 -2.54 -7.70
C TRP A 73 11.28 -1.75 -8.99
N MET A 74 12.08 -0.74 -9.24
CA MET A 74 11.94 0.10 -10.43
C MET A 74 12.15 -0.66 -11.73
N LYS A 75 12.80 -1.83 -11.69
CA LYS A 75 12.92 -2.71 -12.87
C LYS A 75 11.56 -3.18 -13.38
N SER A 76 10.56 -3.21 -12.51
CA SER A 76 9.20 -3.64 -12.85
C SER A 76 8.24 -2.45 -12.97
N ALA A 77 8.73 -1.23 -12.88
CA ALA A 77 7.91 -0.03 -12.96
C ALA A 77 7.33 0.12 -14.38
N GLN A 78 6.08 0.58 -14.46
CA GLN A 78 5.47 0.91 -15.74
C GLN A 78 6.16 2.15 -16.34
N GLY A 79 6.40 2.11 -17.65
CA GLY A 79 7.11 3.20 -18.34
C GLY A 79 6.45 4.56 -18.20
N TRP A 80 5.12 4.59 -18.08
CA TRP A 80 4.36 5.84 -17.96
C TRP A 80 4.47 6.49 -16.57
N LEU A 81 4.99 5.78 -15.56
CA LEU A 81 5.01 6.26 -14.18
C LEU A 81 5.80 7.56 -14.02
N LYS A 82 6.86 7.73 -14.81
CA LYS A 82 7.70 8.93 -14.75
C LYS A 82 6.97 10.17 -15.27
N GLN A 83 5.88 10.00 -16.00
CA GLN A 83 5.13 11.05 -16.65
C GLN A 83 3.78 11.32 -15.99
N ILE A 84 3.51 10.67 -14.85
CA ILE A 84 2.17 10.71 -14.28
C ILE A 84 1.75 12.14 -13.88
N HIS A 85 2.68 12.95 -13.42
CA HIS A 85 2.37 14.34 -13.04
C HIS A 85 2.19 15.28 -14.24
N ASP A 86 2.54 14.83 -15.44
CA ASP A 86 2.30 15.58 -16.67
C ASP A 86 0.92 15.30 -17.27
N LEU A 87 0.21 14.32 -16.71
CA LEU A 87 -1.14 13.99 -17.17
C LEU A 87 -2.13 15.04 -16.68
N PRO A 88 -3.24 15.27 -17.44
CA PRO A 88 -4.31 16.12 -16.94
C PRO A 88 -4.79 15.66 -15.58
N CYS A 89 -4.99 16.59 -14.68
CA CYS A 89 -5.45 16.28 -13.34
C CYS A 89 -6.65 17.13 -12.97
N HIS A 90 -7.48 16.59 -12.08
CA HIS A 90 -8.70 17.21 -11.63
C HIS A 90 -8.76 17.14 -10.11
N GLU A 91 -9.26 18.18 -9.45
CA GLU A 91 -9.42 18.17 -8.00
C GLU A 91 -10.47 17.17 -7.55
N THR A 92 -11.48 16.95 -8.39
CA THR A 92 -12.51 15.96 -8.16
C THR A 92 -12.70 15.17 -9.45
N GLN A 93 -13.69 14.31 -9.47
CA GLN A 93 -13.96 13.52 -10.66
C GLN A 93 -14.53 14.42 -11.77
N PRO A 94 -13.97 14.38 -12.99
CA PRO A 94 -14.51 15.15 -14.11
C PRO A 94 -15.80 14.52 -14.63
N ASP A 95 -16.47 15.24 -15.55
CA ASP A 95 -17.62 14.69 -16.25
C ASP A 95 -17.18 13.52 -17.13
N MET A 96 -17.63 12.32 -16.78
CA MET A 96 -17.22 11.11 -17.47
C MET A 96 -17.71 11.04 -18.92
N SER A 97 -18.76 11.76 -19.25
CA SER A 97 -19.23 11.82 -20.64
C SER A 97 -18.24 12.53 -21.55
N GLU A 98 -17.48 13.48 -21.03
CA GLU A 98 -16.43 14.16 -21.78
C GLU A 98 -15.23 13.25 -22.01
N LEU A 99 -14.92 12.39 -21.04
CA LEU A 99 -13.80 11.46 -21.16
C LEU A 99 -14.07 10.36 -22.17
N SER A 100 -15.30 9.92 -22.29
CA SER A 100 -15.67 8.83 -23.20
C SER A 100 -15.66 9.24 -24.67
N LYS A 101 -15.68 10.54 -24.97
CA LYS A 101 -15.65 11.04 -26.35
C LYS A 101 -14.33 10.82 -27.05
N ASP A 102 -13.27 10.63 -26.29
CA ASP A 102 -11.91 10.49 -26.82
C ASP A 102 -11.53 9.04 -27.14
N ASN A 103 -12.45 8.11 -26.93
CA ASN A 103 -12.22 6.70 -27.19
C ASN A 103 -12.78 6.23 -28.54
#